data_f91d17b4cff18b6be6894cfca15439c3
#
_entry.id   f91d17b4cff18b6be6894cfca15439c3
#
_cell.length_a   1.000
_cell.length_b   1.000
_cell.length_c   1.000
_cell.angle_alpha   90.00
_cell.angle_beta   90.00
_cell.angle_gamma   90.00
#
_symmetry.space_group_name_H-M   'P 1'
#
loop_
_entity.id
_entity.type
_entity.pdbx_description
1 polymer ?
#
loop_
_entity_poly.entity_id
_entity_poly.type
_entity_poly.pdbx_seq_one_letter_code
_entity_poly.pdbx_strand_id
1 'polypeptide(L)'
;LANKTPQDALKMSGSVSVILNPIRYFMVSGFAILAIAFYDDLNLSVNGVIDSEQILPAAMVKFLPAGLLGLLLVGLLAAFMSTFAGTLNAAQAYISNDIYLKHINPEATPTQQKRINYTVGTCAVVFSTILGFTIKNINEILQIVTGAFYASYIASNVLKWYWWRFNGEGYFWGMLTGIISGIVIGCIQLLAPEVITDNFSFIPSSLIALYTFPITLVISIIGCLLGTLLTQPTDE
;
A
#
# COMPACT_ATOMS: atom_id res chain seq x y z
N LEU A 1 -10.68 15.78 3.66
CA LEU A 1 -11.46 16.93 4.20
C LEU A 1 -11.09 18.27 3.55
N ALA A 2 -10.67 18.25 2.27
CA ALA A 2 -10.36 19.48 1.53
C ALA A 2 -11.61 20.16 0.93
N ASN A 3 -12.77 19.49 0.97
CA ASN A 3 -14.01 20.00 0.38
C ASN A 3 -14.85 20.76 1.40
N LYS A 4 -15.45 21.88 0.96
CA LYS A 4 -16.28 22.74 1.83
C LYS A 4 -17.62 22.10 2.17
N THR A 5 -18.19 21.30 1.27
CA THR A 5 -19.50 20.66 1.48
C THR A 5 -19.46 19.15 1.20
N PRO A 6 -20.36 18.36 1.82
CA PRO A 6 -20.50 16.93 1.51
C PRO A 6 -20.86 16.67 0.03
N GLN A 7 -21.61 17.59 -0.60
CA GLN A 7 -21.97 17.49 -2.01
C GLN A 7 -20.77 17.67 -2.94
N ASP A 8 -19.84 18.55 -2.61
CA ASP A 8 -18.59 18.73 -3.37
C ASP A 8 -17.71 17.49 -3.25
N ALA A 9 -17.66 16.88 -2.07
CA ALA A 9 -16.95 15.62 -1.83
C ALA A 9 -17.53 14.49 -2.69
N LEU A 10 -18.86 14.38 -2.76
CA LEU A 10 -19.55 13.38 -3.60
C LEU A 10 -19.25 13.59 -5.08
N LYS A 11 -19.38 14.83 -5.57
CA LYS A 11 -19.08 15.17 -6.97
C LYS A 11 -17.63 14.87 -7.33
N MET A 12 -16.69 15.21 -6.44
CA MET A 12 -15.27 14.94 -6.66
C MET A 12 -15.00 13.44 -6.72
N SER A 13 -15.49 12.65 -5.76
CA SER A 13 -15.31 11.19 -5.74
C SER A 13 -15.95 10.53 -6.96
N GLY A 14 -17.14 10.96 -7.34
CA GLY A 14 -17.83 10.48 -8.55
C GLY A 14 -17.06 10.81 -9.83
N SER A 15 -16.58 12.05 -9.96
CA SER A 15 -15.78 12.46 -11.12
C SER A 15 -14.47 11.68 -11.25
N VAL A 16 -13.77 11.47 -10.14
CA VAL A 16 -12.55 10.65 -10.11
C VAL A 16 -12.85 9.23 -10.57
N SER A 17 -13.92 8.61 -10.08
CA SER A 17 -14.27 7.24 -10.44
C SER A 17 -14.66 7.10 -11.92
N VAL A 18 -15.41 8.05 -12.47
CA VAL A 18 -15.90 7.99 -13.84
C VAL A 18 -14.84 8.39 -14.87
N ILE A 19 -13.96 9.33 -14.55
CA ILE A 19 -12.98 9.87 -15.49
C ILE A 19 -11.63 9.14 -15.38
N LEU A 20 -11.08 9.05 -14.16
CA LEU A 20 -9.71 8.53 -13.99
C LEU A 20 -9.63 7.00 -14.13
N ASN A 21 -10.62 6.25 -13.66
CA ASN A 21 -10.56 4.80 -13.75
C ASN A 21 -10.53 4.28 -15.20
N PRO A 22 -11.41 4.71 -16.12
CA PRO A 22 -11.31 4.28 -17.51
C PRO A 22 -9.97 4.65 -18.15
N ILE A 23 -9.49 5.88 -17.97
CA ILE A 23 -8.21 6.33 -18.52
C ILE A 23 -7.06 5.44 -18.02
N ARG A 24 -7.04 5.12 -16.72
CA ARG A 24 -6.06 4.25 -16.11
C ARG A 24 -6.07 2.85 -16.74
N TYR A 25 -7.25 2.25 -16.90
CA TYR A 25 -7.38 0.91 -17.49
C TYR A 25 -6.98 0.89 -18.96
N PHE A 26 -7.34 1.91 -19.75
CA PHE A 26 -6.89 2.04 -21.12
C PHE A 26 -5.37 2.15 -21.23
N MET A 27 -4.74 2.90 -20.34
CA MET A 27 -3.28 3.02 -20.31
C MET A 27 -2.61 1.68 -19.98
N VAL A 28 -3.08 0.97 -18.95
CA VAL A 28 -2.55 -0.35 -18.57
C VAL A 28 -2.74 -1.37 -19.70
N SER A 29 -3.93 -1.40 -20.32
CA SER A 29 -4.23 -2.28 -21.46
C SER A 29 -3.35 -1.95 -22.68
N GLY A 30 -3.10 -0.67 -22.93
CA GLY A 30 -2.21 -0.22 -23.99
C GLY A 30 -0.80 -0.76 -23.84
N PHE A 31 -0.23 -0.71 -22.64
CA PHE A 31 1.09 -1.32 -22.37
C PHE A 31 1.08 -2.84 -22.48
N ALA A 32 0.02 -3.51 -22.05
CA ALA A 32 -0.11 -4.96 -22.21
C ALA A 32 -0.16 -5.38 -23.67
N ILE A 33 -0.96 -4.68 -24.50
CA ILE A 33 -1.05 -4.92 -25.94
C ILE A 33 0.31 -4.66 -26.62
N LEU A 34 0.99 -3.58 -26.22
CA LEU A 34 2.31 -3.24 -26.77
C LEU A 34 3.34 -4.30 -26.42
N ALA A 35 3.33 -4.84 -25.21
CA ALA A 35 4.21 -5.93 -24.78
C ALA A 35 3.97 -7.21 -25.59
N ILE A 36 2.72 -7.55 -25.90
CA ILE A 36 2.36 -8.74 -26.69
C ILE A 36 2.72 -8.53 -28.15
N ALA A 37 2.39 -7.37 -28.72
CA ALA A 37 2.62 -7.10 -30.15
C ALA A 37 4.10 -7.00 -30.53
N PHE A 38 4.93 -6.55 -29.62
CA PHE A 38 6.36 -6.32 -29.83
C PHE A 38 7.24 -7.17 -28.90
N TYR A 39 6.75 -8.34 -28.50
CA TYR A 39 7.42 -9.21 -27.55
C TYR A 39 8.88 -9.51 -27.91
N ASP A 40 9.11 -9.96 -29.16
CA ASP A 40 10.45 -10.30 -29.66
C ASP A 40 11.37 -9.07 -29.79
N ASP A 41 10.75 -7.93 -29.97
CA ASP A 41 11.45 -6.67 -30.23
C ASP A 41 11.83 -5.92 -28.92
N LEU A 42 11.12 -6.14 -27.82
CA LEU A 42 11.33 -5.41 -26.58
C LEU A 42 12.40 -6.02 -25.67
N ASN A 43 12.88 -7.24 -26.01
CA ASN A 43 13.90 -7.95 -25.24
C ASN A 43 13.63 -7.94 -23.71
N LEU A 44 12.45 -8.43 -23.33
CA LEU A 44 11.96 -8.43 -21.94
C LEU A 44 12.63 -9.45 -21.02
N SER A 45 13.66 -10.17 -21.51
CA SER A 45 14.35 -11.20 -20.74
C SER A 45 15.52 -10.62 -19.94
N VAL A 46 15.46 -10.80 -18.63
CA VAL A 46 16.57 -10.52 -17.71
C VAL A 46 17.03 -11.86 -17.12
N ASN A 47 18.30 -12.22 -17.35
CA ASN A 47 18.87 -13.49 -16.90
C ASN A 47 18.11 -14.76 -17.37
N GLY A 48 17.49 -14.70 -18.54
CA GLY A 48 16.73 -15.83 -19.11
C GLY A 48 15.30 -15.98 -18.58
N VAL A 49 14.84 -15.08 -17.74
CA VAL A 49 13.46 -15.03 -17.23
C VAL A 49 12.78 -13.76 -17.76
N ILE A 50 11.52 -13.90 -18.17
CA ILE A 50 10.73 -12.76 -18.64
C ILE A 50 10.38 -11.88 -17.45
N ASP A 51 10.81 -10.62 -17.51
CA ASP A 51 10.53 -9.63 -16.48
C ASP A 51 9.51 -8.61 -17.01
N SER A 52 8.27 -8.70 -16.50
CA SER A 52 7.18 -7.79 -16.87
C SER A 52 7.43 -6.34 -16.43
N GLU A 53 8.31 -6.09 -15.48
CA GLU A 53 8.64 -4.74 -15.03
C GLU A 53 9.45 -3.98 -16.09
N GLN A 54 10.11 -4.69 -17.02
CA GLN A 54 10.87 -4.11 -18.12
C GLN A 54 10.00 -3.58 -19.28
N ILE A 55 8.70 -3.91 -19.32
CA ILE A 55 7.81 -3.53 -20.43
C ILE A 55 7.80 -2.02 -20.64
N LEU A 56 7.54 -1.27 -19.56
CA LEU A 56 7.45 0.19 -19.65
C LEU A 56 8.79 0.84 -20.02
N PRO A 57 9.93 0.56 -19.33
CA PRO A 57 11.23 1.10 -19.73
C PRO A 57 11.65 0.74 -21.16
N ALA A 58 11.48 -0.52 -21.56
CA ALA A 58 11.84 -0.97 -22.91
C ALA A 58 10.98 -0.28 -23.98
N ALA A 59 9.68 -0.17 -23.76
CA ALA A 59 8.78 0.55 -24.65
C ALA A 59 9.14 2.04 -24.77
N MET A 60 9.43 2.68 -23.64
CA MET A 60 9.83 4.09 -23.65
C MET A 60 11.09 4.34 -24.47
N VAL A 61 12.12 3.53 -24.28
CA VAL A 61 13.40 3.66 -25.01
C VAL A 61 13.22 3.37 -26.49
N LYS A 62 12.38 2.39 -26.85
CA LYS A 62 12.22 1.96 -28.24
C LYS A 62 11.35 2.90 -29.07
N PHE A 63 10.24 3.36 -28.51
CA PHE A 63 9.21 4.06 -29.30
C PHE A 63 9.23 5.58 -29.16
N LEU A 64 9.92 6.13 -28.14
CA LEU A 64 9.93 7.57 -27.91
C LEU A 64 11.22 8.23 -28.42
N PRO A 65 11.13 9.33 -29.18
CA PRO A 65 12.28 10.15 -29.50
C PRO A 65 12.85 10.82 -28.25
N ALA A 66 14.13 11.11 -28.24
CA ALA A 66 14.88 11.58 -27.07
C ALA A 66 14.21 12.75 -26.30
N GLY A 67 13.62 13.71 -27.01
CA GLY A 67 12.94 14.85 -26.40
C GLY A 67 11.66 14.44 -25.65
N LEU A 68 10.84 13.61 -26.23
CA LEU A 68 9.62 13.09 -25.57
C LEU A 68 9.96 12.12 -24.44
N LEU A 69 11.00 11.32 -24.58
CA LEU A 69 11.49 10.45 -23.52
C LEU A 69 11.90 11.27 -22.31
N GLY A 70 12.67 12.36 -22.51
CA GLY A 70 13.06 13.26 -21.42
C GLY A 70 11.87 13.89 -20.73
N LEU A 71 10.88 14.37 -21.48
CA LEU A 71 9.67 14.97 -20.94
C LEU A 71 8.86 13.96 -20.10
N LEU A 72 8.72 12.73 -20.61
CA LEU A 72 8.03 11.66 -19.90
C LEU A 72 8.75 11.27 -18.61
N LEU A 73 10.08 11.15 -18.63
CA LEU A 73 10.87 10.86 -17.43
C LEU A 73 10.72 11.95 -16.36
N VAL A 74 10.75 13.22 -16.77
CA VAL A 74 10.49 14.34 -15.83
C VAL A 74 9.08 14.26 -15.27
N GLY A 75 8.08 13.92 -16.08
CA GLY A 75 6.70 13.72 -15.61
C GLY A 75 6.57 12.58 -14.60
N LEU A 76 7.22 11.44 -14.85
CA LEU A 76 7.25 10.30 -13.93
C LEU A 76 7.95 10.66 -12.61
N LEU A 77 9.08 11.35 -12.66
CA LEU A 77 9.78 11.85 -11.47
C LEU A 77 8.92 12.83 -10.67
N ALA A 78 8.25 13.76 -11.34
CA ALA A 78 7.35 14.70 -10.68
C ALA A 78 6.18 14.00 -9.98
N ALA A 79 5.58 13.00 -10.62
CA ALA A 79 4.52 12.18 -10.04
C ALA A 79 5.02 11.39 -8.82
N PHE A 80 6.20 10.78 -8.93
CA PHE A 80 6.86 10.11 -7.80
C PHE A 80 7.09 11.06 -6.63
N MET A 81 7.71 12.22 -6.87
CA MET A 81 8.00 13.21 -5.84
C MET A 81 6.72 13.72 -5.15
N SER A 82 5.66 13.95 -5.90
CA SER A 82 4.36 14.37 -5.37
C SER A 82 3.76 13.34 -4.43
N THR A 83 3.71 12.09 -4.84
CA THR A 83 3.16 10.98 -4.04
C THR A 83 4.02 10.73 -2.80
N PHE A 84 5.35 10.71 -2.98
CA PHE A 84 6.30 10.50 -1.89
C PHE A 84 6.20 11.60 -0.83
N ALA A 85 6.19 12.88 -1.25
CA ALA A 85 6.03 14.01 -0.34
C ALA A 85 4.71 13.97 0.43
N GLY A 86 3.60 13.60 -0.24
CA GLY A 86 2.29 13.49 0.39
C GLY A 86 2.24 12.40 1.48
N THR A 87 2.76 11.21 1.17
CA THR A 87 2.80 10.09 2.14
C THR A 87 3.75 10.37 3.29
N LEU A 88 4.92 10.94 3.02
CA LEU A 88 5.90 11.33 4.04
C LEU A 88 5.33 12.39 4.99
N ASN A 89 4.69 13.42 4.46
CA ASN A 89 4.04 14.45 5.27
C ASN A 89 2.93 13.89 6.15
N ALA A 90 2.13 12.95 5.65
CA ALA A 90 1.12 12.29 6.45
C ALA A 90 1.74 11.49 7.62
N ALA A 91 2.77 10.70 7.36
CA ALA A 91 3.49 9.94 8.38
C ALA A 91 4.11 10.87 9.44
N GLN A 92 4.75 11.96 9.01
CA GLN A 92 5.30 12.97 9.92
C GLN A 92 4.21 13.60 10.80
N ALA A 93 3.06 13.94 10.21
CA ALA A 93 1.96 14.54 10.94
C ALA A 93 1.39 13.59 12.00
N TYR A 94 1.19 12.32 11.68
CA TYR A 94 0.74 11.32 12.65
C TYR A 94 1.72 11.15 13.81
N ILE A 95 3.01 10.99 13.52
CA ILE A 95 4.02 10.79 14.57
C ILE A 95 4.19 12.07 15.41
N SER A 96 4.23 13.24 14.77
CA SER A 96 4.44 14.50 15.47
C SER A 96 3.21 14.92 16.28
N ASN A 97 2.00 14.86 15.70
CA ASN A 97 0.80 15.36 16.37
C ASN A 97 0.19 14.31 17.31
N ASP A 98 0.03 13.06 16.83
CA ASP A 98 -0.72 12.06 17.59
C ASP A 98 0.13 11.34 18.62
N ILE A 99 1.44 11.19 18.38
CA ILE A 99 2.34 10.54 19.33
C ILE A 99 3.10 11.58 20.15
N TYR A 100 3.87 12.46 19.51
CA TYR A 100 4.77 13.36 20.22
C TYR A 100 4.02 14.43 21.02
N LEU A 101 3.14 15.22 20.38
CA LEU A 101 2.39 16.29 21.07
C LEU A 101 1.35 15.74 22.04
N LYS A 102 0.73 14.61 21.74
CA LYS A 102 -0.36 14.09 22.57
C LYS A 102 0.14 13.30 23.78
N HIS A 103 1.24 12.56 23.65
CA HIS A 103 1.71 11.64 24.68
C HIS A 103 3.07 11.95 25.28
N ILE A 104 3.96 12.67 24.56
CA ILE A 104 5.34 12.91 25.01
C ILE A 104 5.51 14.33 25.53
N ASN A 105 5.15 15.33 24.74
CA ASN A 105 5.30 16.73 25.12
C ASN A 105 4.15 17.59 24.60
N PRO A 106 3.05 17.70 25.36
CA PRO A 106 1.88 18.51 24.97
C PRO A 106 2.17 20.02 24.85
N GLU A 107 3.17 20.52 25.55
CA GLU A 107 3.55 21.95 25.55
C GLU A 107 4.73 22.26 24.62
N ALA A 108 4.97 21.42 23.62
CA ALA A 108 6.08 21.60 22.69
C ALA A 108 5.94 22.91 21.91
N THR A 109 7.03 23.67 21.86
CA THR A 109 7.09 24.89 21.06
C THR A 109 7.03 24.57 19.56
N PRO A 110 6.56 25.52 18.69
CA PRO A 110 6.53 25.32 17.24
C PRO A 110 7.89 24.94 16.65
N THR A 111 8.98 25.41 17.24
CA THR A 111 10.34 25.08 16.81
C THR A 111 10.68 23.61 17.12
N GLN A 112 10.26 23.12 18.28
CA GLN A 112 10.47 21.71 18.66
C GLN A 112 9.63 20.79 17.77
N GLN A 113 8.36 21.15 17.50
CA GLN A 113 7.52 20.39 16.58
C GLN A 113 8.11 20.32 15.17
N LYS A 114 8.62 21.44 14.67
CA LYS A 114 9.31 21.48 13.38
C LYS A 114 10.55 20.56 13.35
N ARG A 115 11.36 20.58 14.43
CA ARG A 115 12.52 19.70 14.55
C ARG A 115 12.12 18.21 14.53
N ILE A 116 11.09 17.84 15.28
CA ILE A 116 10.56 16.47 15.30
C ILE A 116 10.08 16.05 13.92
N ASN A 117 9.33 16.88 13.23
CA ASN A 117 8.90 16.60 11.86
C ASN A 117 10.07 16.28 10.92
N TYR A 118 11.12 17.11 10.93
CA TYR A 118 12.30 16.86 10.10
C TYR A 118 13.02 15.57 10.52
N THR A 119 13.16 15.31 11.82
CA THR A 119 13.82 14.10 12.30
C THR A 119 13.06 12.86 11.88
N VAL A 120 11.75 12.83 12.09
CA VAL A 120 10.87 11.71 11.68
C VAL A 120 10.94 11.49 10.17
N GLY A 121 10.85 12.58 9.39
CA GLY A 121 10.95 12.48 7.94
C GLY A 121 12.29 11.93 7.47
N THR A 122 13.39 12.43 8.02
CA THR A 122 14.72 11.94 7.68
C THR A 122 14.89 10.46 8.06
N CYS A 123 14.47 10.09 9.27
CA CYS A 123 14.53 8.69 9.71
C CYS A 123 13.68 7.78 8.81
N ALA A 124 12.47 8.20 8.43
CA ALA A 124 11.60 7.44 7.53
C ALA A 124 12.24 7.25 6.15
N VAL A 125 12.85 8.30 5.59
CA VAL A 125 13.54 8.22 4.29
C VAL A 125 14.74 7.29 4.36
N VAL A 126 15.59 7.42 5.38
CA VAL A 126 16.78 6.57 5.56
C VAL A 126 16.36 5.11 5.72
N PHE A 127 15.37 4.85 6.59
CA PHE A 127 14.87 3.50 6.83
C PHE A 127 14.27 2.86 5.57
N SER A 128 13.41 3.60 4.85
CA SER A 128 12.81 3.10 3.60
C SER A 128 13.86 2.89 2.50
N THR A 129 14.91 3.71 2.44
CA THR A 129 16.00 3.51 1.48
C THR A 129 16.78 2.24 1.79
N ILE A 130 17.11 2.00 3.06
CA ILE A 130 17.80 0.76 3.49
C ILE A 130 16.95 -0.46 3.15
N LEU A 131 15.65 -0.43 3.47
CA LEU A 131 14.73 -1.51 3.09
C LEU A 131 14.66 -1.70 1.57
N GLY A 132 14.64 -0.61 0.79
CA GLY A 132 14.62 -0.66 -0.67
C GLY A 132 15.81 -1.40 -1.28
N PHE A 133 17.00 -1.32 -0.68
CA PHE A 133 18.16 -2.08 -1.14
C PHE A 133 18.06 -3.59 -0.90
N THR A 134 17.23 -4.03 0.04
CA THR A 134 17.04 -5.46 0.33
C THR A 134 15.97 -6.11 -0.57
N ILE A 135 15.13 -5.30 -1.19
CA ILE A 135 14.00 -5.75 -1.99
C ILE A 135 14.47 -6.04 -3.42
N LYS A 136 14.27 -7.27 -3.86
CA LYS A 136 14.61 -7.70 -5.23
C LYS A 136 13.43 -7.59 -6.20
N ASN A 137 12.20 -7.66 -5.68
CA ASN A 137 10.99 -7.80 -6.48
C ASN A 137 9.89 -6.89 -5.92
N ILE A 138 9.51 -5.87 -6.68
CA ILE A 138 8.50 -4.89 -6.25
C ILE A 138 7.14 -5.56 -6.10
N ASN A 139 6.79 -6.51 -6.98
CA ASN A 139 5.51 -7.20 -6.94
C ASN A 139 5.31 -8.02 -5.65
N GLU A 140 6.34 -8.68 -5.14
CA GLU A 140 6.27 -9.45 -3.90
C GLU A 140 5.94 -8.55 -2.71
N ILE A 141 6.62 -7.41 -2.60
CA ILE A 141 6.35 -6.43 -1.53
C ILE A 141 4.95 -5.84 -1.65
N LEU A 142 4.52 -5.48 -2.87
CA LEU A 142 3.16 -4.99 -3.10
C LEU A 142 2.10 -6.00 -2.67
N GLN A 143 2.31 -7.28 -2.93
CA GLN A 143 1.39 -8.35 -2.51
C GLN A 143 1.34 -8.49 -0.99
N ILE A 144 2.49 -8.45 -0.31
CA ILE A 144 2.56 -8.51 1.16
C ILE A 144 1.86 -7.30 1.79
N VAL A 145 2.19 -6.10 1.32
CA VAL A 145 1.58 -4.85 1.82
C VAL A 145 0.07 -4.85 1.56
N THR A 146 -0.35 -5.24 0.35
CA THR A 146 -1.77 -5.33 0.01
C THR A 146 -2.47 -6.38 0.88
N GLY A 147 -1.91 -7.57 1.02
CA GLY A 147 -2.47 -8.63 1.87
C GLY A 147 -2.60 -8.20 3.33
N ALA A 148 -1.57 -7.58 3.89
CA ALA A 148 -1.57 -7.15 5.28
C ALA A 148 -2.54 -5.98 5.55
N PHE A 149 -2.46 -4.92 4.77
CA PHE A 149 -3.22 -3.69 5.05
C PHE A 149 -4.64 -3.73 4.50
N TYR A 150 -4.87 -4.18 3.27
CA TYR A 150 -6.21 -4.18 2.70
C TYR A 150 -7.13 -5.19 3.37
N ALA A 151 -6.65 -6.40 3.69
CA ALA A 151 -7.44 -7.40 4.38
C ALA A 151 -7.89 -6.90 5.76
N SER A 152 -6.96 -6.32 6.53
CA SER A 152 -7.24 -5.77 7.85
C SER A 152 -8.21 -4.60 7.81
N TYR A 153 -8.01 -3.70 6.85
CA TYR A 153 -8.84 -2.53 6.64
C TYR A 153 -10.27 -2.91 6.21
N ILE A 154 -10.41 -3.86 5.30
CA ILE A 154 -11.72 -4.32 4.81
C ILE A 154 -12.52 -4.94 5.94
N ALA A 155 -11.94 -5.86 6.74
CA ALA A 155 -12.61 -6.49 7.87
C ALA A 155 -13.21 -5.46 8.83
N SER A 156 -12.38 -4.53 9.30
CA SER A 156 -12.78 -3.51 10.26
C SER A 156 -13.83 -2.55 9.70
N ASN A 157 -13.70 -2.14 8.43
CA ASN A 157 -14.66 -1.23 7.81
C ASN A 157 -16.00 -1.88 7.48
N VAL A 158 -16.01 -3.14 7.03
CA VAL A 158 -17.26 -3.87 6.78
C VAL A 158 -18.03 -4.05 8.09
N LEU A 159 -17.37 -4.50 9.14
CA LEU A 159 -18.02 -4.69 10.44
C LEU A 159 -18.56 -3.38 11.02
N LYS A 160 -17.87 -2.27 10.85
CA LYS A 160 -18.33 -0.94 11.27
C LYS A 160 -19.69 -0.55 10.66
N TRP A 161 -19.99 -0.99 9.44
CA TRP A 161 -21.24 -0.64 8.76
C TRP A 161 -22.39 -1.61 9.08
N TYR A 162 -22.08 -2.86 9.39
CA TYR A 162 -23.09 -3.92 9.51
C TYR A 162 -23.33 -4.39 10.95
N TRP A 163 -22.42 -4.10 11.87
CA TRP A 163 -22.52 -4.58 13.25
C TRP A 163 -22.69 -3.42 14.25
N TRP A 164 -23.90 -3.26 14.78
CA TRP A 164 -24.28 -2.18 15.68
C TRP A 164 -23.44 -2.08 16.97
N ARG A 165 -22.95 -3.21 17.48
CA ARG A 165 -22.12 -3.28 18.68
C ARG A 165 -20.64 -2.95 18.44
N PHE A 166 -20.23 -2.82 17.17
CA PHE A 166 -18.83 -2.62 16.83
C PHE A 166 -18.30 -1.29 17.35
N ASN A 167 -17.23 -1.34 18.18
CA ASN A 167 -16.63 -0.20 18.86
C ASN A 167 -15.21 0.10 18.35
N GLY A 168 -14.61 1.21 18.87
CA GLY A 168 -13.26 1.63 18.53
C GLY A 168 -12.18 0.61 18.88
N GLU A 169 -12.34 -0.11 19.97
CA GLU A 169 -11.43 -1.18 20.40
C GLU A 169 -11.46 -2.37 19.43
N GLY A 170 -12.65 -2.78 19.00
CA GLY A 170 -12.79 -3.81 17.97
C GLY A 170 -12.12 -3.41 16.65
N TYR A 171 -12.24 -2.14 16.27
CA TYR A 171 -11.55 -1.61 15.09
C TYR A 171 -10.03 -1.67 15.26
N PHE A 172 -9.53 -1.20 16.39
CA PHE A 172 -8.10 -1.19 16.69
C PHE A 172 -7.49 -2.59 16.71
N TRP A 173 -8.10 -3.52 17.47
CA TRP A 173 -7.60 -4.89 17.60
C TRP A 173 -7.71 -5.67 16.28
N GLY A 174 -8.78 -5.45 15.53
CA GLY A 174 -8.94 -6.04 14.20
C GLY A 174 -7.88 -5.58 13.21
N MET A 175 -7.60 -4.28 13.15
CA MET A 175 -6.53 -3.74 12.34
C MET A 175 -5.17 -4.26 12.77
N LEU A 176 -4.88 -4.23 14.07
CA LEU A 176 -3.58 -4.63 14.61
C LEU A 176 -3.29 -6.11 14.36
N THR A 177 -4.22 -7.00 14.70
CA THR A 177 -4.05 -8.45 14.49
C THR A 177 -3.93 -8.81 13.01
N GLY A 178 -4.71 -8.15 12.16
CA GLY A 178 -4.64 -8.34 10.72
C GLY A 178 -3.30 -7.87 10.14
N ILE A 179 -2.83 -6.68 10.49
CA ILE A 179 -1.54 -6.17 10.02
C ILE A 179 -0.40 -7.08 10.50
N ILE A 180 -0.37 -7.44 11.77
CA ILE A 180 0.67 -8.31 12.31
C ILE A 180 0.67 -9.66 11.60
N SER A 181 -0.50 -10.30 11.45
CA SER A 181 -0.61 -11.59 10.77
C SER A 181 -0.17 -11.51 9.30
N GLY A 182 -0.56 -10.45 8.59
CA GLY A 182 -0.17 -10.26 7.20
C GLY A 182 1.34 -10.02 7.04
N ILE A 183 1.96 -9.26 7.94
CA ILE A 183 3.42 -9.06 7.94
C ILE A 183 4.13 -10.39 8.29
N VAL A 184 3.67 -11.12 9.29
CA VAL A 184 4.27 -12.41 9.68
C VAL A 184 4.19 -13.41 8.52
N ILE A 185 3.04 -13.58 7.89
CA ILE A 185 2.87 -14.47 6.74
C ILE A 185 3.77 -14.00 5.58
N GLY A 186 3.80 -12.70 5.31
CA GLY A 186 4.67 -12.13 4.29
C GLY A 186 6.16 -12.35 4.56
N CYS A 187 6.61 -12.18 5.80
CA CYS A 187 7.98 -12.49 6.19
C CYS A 187 8.30 -13.98 6.04
N ILE A 188 7.39 -14.87 6.41
CA ILE A 188 7.57 -16.32 6.20
C ILE A 188 7.69 -16.63 4.70
N GLN A 189 6.86 -16.00 3.88
CA GLN A 189 6.90 -16.16 2.43
C GLN A 189 8.24 -15.73 1.82
N LEU A 190 8.85 -14.66 2.33
CA LEU A 190 10.13 -14.14 1.84
C LEU A 190 11.34 -14.92 2.37
N LEU A 191 11.32 -15.32 3.64
CA LEU A 191 12.47 -15.88 4.32
C LEU A 191 12.48 -17.41 4.30
N ALA A 192 11.32 -18.04 4.31
CA ALA A 192 11.17 -19.49 4.39
C ALA A 192 10.00 -19.99 3.53
N PRO A 193 10.03 -19.81 2.19
CA PRO A 193 8.95 -20.21 1.31
C PRO A 193 8.62 -21.72 1.41
N GLU A 194 9.61 -22.55 1.76
CA GLU A 194 9.46 -23.99 1.93
C GLU A 194 8.44 -24.35 3.03
N VAL A 195 8.40 -23.57 4.11
CA VAL A 195 7.45 -23.81 5.21
C VAL A 195 5.99 -23.69 4.73
N ILE A 196 5.72 -22.79 3.80
CA ILE A 196 4.36 -22.63 3.25
C ILE A 196 4.07 -23.73 2.23
N THR A 197 5.00 -24.06 1.34
CA THR A 197 4.83 -25.07 0.30
C THR A 197 4.66 -26.48 0.90
N ASP A 198 5.39 -26.79 1.95
CA ASP A 198 5.31 -28.12 2.61
C ASP A 198 4.01 -28.31 3.39
N ASN A 199 3.55 -27.27 4.09
CA ASN A 199 2.31 -27.37 4.87
C ASN A 199 1.04 -27.16 4.02
N PHE A 200 1.13 -26.48 2.89
CA PHE A 200 0.03 -26.18 1.98
C PHE A 200 0.32 -26.66 0.56
N SER A 201 0.70 -27.94 0.43
CA SER A 201 1.13 -28.56 -0.84
C SER A 201 0.07 -28.51 -1.96
N PHE A 202 -1.20 -28.23 -1.63
CA PHE A 202 -2.28 -28.04 -2.60
C PHE A 202 -2.30 -26.65 -3.22
N ILE A 203 -1.50 -25.67 -2.69
CA ILE A 203 -1.44 -24.31 -3.20
C ILE A 203 -0.20 -24.16 -4.09
N PRO A 204 -0.36 -23.86 -5.40
CA PRO A 204 0.77 -23.51 -6.25
C PRO A 204 1.55 -22.33 -5.69
N SER A 205 2.87 -22.37 -5.74
CA SER A 205 3.74 -21.31 -5.23
C SER A 205 3.41 -19.93 -5.81
N SER A 206 2.95 -19.86 -7.06
CA SER A 206 2.51 -18.63 -7.72
C SER A 206 1.23 -18.03 -7.13
N LEU A 207 0.44 -18.81 -6.38
CA LEU A 207 -0.83 -18.36 -5.79
C LEU A 207 -0.73 -18.11 -4.27
N ILE A 208 0.41 -18.37 -3.64
CA ILE A 208 0.59 -18.21 -2.18
C ILE A 208 0.19 -16.80 -1.73
N ALA A 209 0.61 -15.78 -2.45
CA ALA A 209 0.26 -14.40 -2.15
C ALA A 209 -1.24 -14.12 -2.20
N LEU A 210 -1.98 -14.80 -3.09
CA LEU A 210 -3.44 -14.70 -3.18
C LEU A 210 -4.12 -15.29 -1.93
N TYR A 211 -3.55 -16.34 -1.34
CA TYR A 211 -4.09 -16.97 -0.12
C TYR A 211 -3.74 -16.20 1.16
N THR A 212 -2.72 -15.36 1.15
CA THR A 212 -2.39 -14.49 2.28
C THR A 212 -3.55 -13.57 2.63
N PHE A 213 -4.24 -13.01 1.63
CA PHE A 213 -5.35 -12.09 1.83
C PHE A 213 -6.52 -12.71 2.63
N PRO A 214 -7.12 -13.85 2.23
CA PRO A 214 -8.22 -14.44 2.99
C PRO A 214 -7.82 -14.91 4.39
N ILE A 215 -6.61 -15.42 4.60
CA ILE A 215 -6.13 -15.80 5.92
C ILE A 215 -6.03 -14.59 6.83
N THR A 216 -5.39 -13.53 6.37
CA THR A 216 -5.28 -12.25 7.10
C THR A 216 -6.66 -11.64 7.38
N LEU A 217 -7.60 -11.74 6.43
CA LEU A 217 -8.97 -11.26 6.60
C LEU A 217 -9.68 -12.00 7.74
N VAL A 218 -9.58 -13.33 7.79
CA VAL A 218 -10.19 -14.14 8.85
C VAL A 218 -9.59 -13.80 10.21
N ILE A 219 -8.26 -13.69 10.31
CA ILE A 219 -7.59 -13.32 11.56
C ILE A 219 -8.01 -11.91 12.01
N SER A 220 -8.10 -10.96 11.08
CA SER A 220 -8.58 -9.61 11.37
C SER A 220 -10.03 -9.60 11.85
N ILE A 221 -10.92 -10.38 11.25
CA ILE A 221 -12.31 -10.53 11.71
C ILE A 221 -12.34 -11.08 13.14
N ILE A 222 -11.56 -12.12 13.45
CA ILE A 222 -11.45 -12.67 14.80
C ILE A 222 -10.96 -11.59 15.77
N GLY A 223 -9.95 -10.82 15.40
CA GLY A 223 -9.47 -9.68 16.19
C GLY A 223 -10.56 -8.62 16.44
N CYS A 224 -11.34 -8.28 15.41
CA CYS A 224 -12.49 -7.38 15.53
C CYS A 224 -13.55 -7.91 16.51
N LEU A 225 -13.89 -9.20 16.39
CA LEU A 225 -14.87 -9.84 17.26
C LEU A 225 -14.39 -9.88 18.71
N LEU A 226 -13.17 -10.33 18.95
CA LEU A 226 -12.60 -10.40 20.30
C LEU A 226 -12.47 -8.99 20.91
N GLY A 227 -11.94 -8.03 20.18
CA GLY A 227 -11.81 -6.65 20.64
C GLY A 227 -13.15 -6.02 21.01
N THR A 228 -14.18 -6.26 20.21
CA THR A 228 -15.53 -5.72 20.49
C THR A 228 -16.24 -6.44 21.63
N LEU A 229 -16.10 -7.77 21.73
CA LEU A 229 -16.82 -8.55 22.74
C LEU A 229 -16.21 -8.45 24.13
N LEU A 230 -14.88 -8.25 24.21
CA LEU A 230 -14.16 -8.12 25.48
C LEU A 230 -14.22 -6.70 26.06
N THR A 231 -14.68 -5.72 25.29
CA THR A 231 -14.79 -4.31 25.73
C THR A 231 -16.25 -3.88 25.86
N GLN A 232 -16.45 -2.81 26.61
CA GLN A 232 -17.79 -2.25 26.81
C GLN A 232 -18.31 -1.61 25.51
N PRO A 233 -19.62 -1.72 25.22
CA PRO A 233 -20.22 -0.97 24.11
C PRO A 233 -19.95 0.53 24.29
N THR A 234 -19.75 1.22 23.18
CA THR A 234 -19.69 2.69 23.20
C THR A 234 -21.06 3.21 23.61
N ASP A 235 -21.13 3.99 24.69
CA ASP A 235 -22.35 4.70 25.03
C ASP A 235 -22.70 5.66 23.92
N GLU A 236 -23.98 5.68 23.49
CA GLU A 236 -24.53 6.60 22.50
C GLU A 236 -24.50 8.06 22.95
#